data_582dccd4c0204f956b283812bf3e34ca
#
_entry.id   582dccd4c0204f956b283812bf3e34ca
#
_cell.length_a   1.000
_cell.length_b   1.000
_cell.length_c   1.000
_cell.angle_alpha   90.00
_cell.angle_beta   90.00
_cell.angle_gamma   90.00
#
_symmetry.space_group_name_H-M   'P 1'
#
loop_
_entity.id
_entity.type
_entity.pdbx_description
1 polymer ?
#
loop_
_entity_poly.entity_id
_entity_poly.type
_entity_poly.pdbx_seq_one_letter_code
_entity_poly.pdbx_strand_id
1 'polypeptide(L)'
;MHRSKWVLLALSCLLVIIAGCGKANNANTSAANGNAATGGQTKELRDVKFVLDWSPNTNHTGLYVAQAKGFYEEEGLKLDILLPGSGGADAMVASGEVPFGISYQESVTQGRTQGVPLVSIAAVIQHNTSGFAAPVDRSIKAPKDFEGKTYGGWGSPVEEAVMKSIMDIDGGDVNKVKIINMGEADFFTAVKRDIDFAWIFYAWTGIEAELRGEPLDMLYVKDYSDKLDYYTPVISTNEKQIKDDPELIKAFLRATSKGYQYAIQHPEEAADILLNAVPDLDKDLVIASQKWLSPKYQDDAARWGEQKQSVWQNYSDWMYEKKLIEKPLDADAAFTNDFLPENK
;
A
#
# COMPACT_ATOMS: atom_id res chain seq x y z
N MET A 1 19.19 -47.04 25.78
CA MET A 1 20.41 -47.30 26.55
C MET A 1 21.49 -46.32 26.12
N HIS A 2 22.10 -45.63 27.07
CA HIS A 2 23.22 -44.71 27.21
C HIS A 2 22.80 -43.24 27.24
N ARG A 3 22.57 -42.65 28.34
CA ARG A 3 23.29 -42.13 29.55
C ARG A 3 24.47 -41.21 29.21
N SER A 4 24.22 -39.90 29.46
CA SER A 4 24.90 -39.05 30.43
C SER A 4 26.29 -38.50 30.05
N LYS A 5 26.46 -37.14 30.14
CA LYS A 5 27.34 -36.53 31.15
C LYS A 5 27.24 -35.00 31.14
N TRP A 6 26.90 -34.49 32.30
CA TRP A 6 27.04 -33.11 32.81
C TRP A 6 28.53 -32.76 32.96
N VAL A 7 28.91 -31.51 32.66
CA VAL A 7 30.07 -30.88 33.28
C VAL A 7 29.67 -29.43 33.63
N LEU A 8 29.56 -29.19 34.93
CA LEU A 8 29.56 -27.89 35.62
C LEU A 8 31.02 -27.41 35.75
N LEU A 9 31.28 -26.15 35.49
CA LEU A 9 32.45 -25.46 36.07
C LEU A 9 32.05 -24.05 36.45
N ALA A 10 32.09 -23.82 37.76
CA ALA A 10 31.96 -22.53 38.45
C ALA A 10 33.33 -21.95 38.79
N LEU A 11 33.33 -20.72 39.27
CA LEU A 11 34.41 -19.95 39.93
C LEU A 11 35.19 -19.04 38.96
N SER A 12 35.44 -17.74 39.20
CA SER A 12 35.66 -17.03 40.47
C SER A 12 35.62 -15.52 40.27
N CYS A 13 35.19 -14.84 41.29
CA CYS A 13 35.27 -13.38 41.54
C CYS A 13 36.68 -12.78 41.47
N LEU A 14 36.80 -11.56 40.99
CA LEU A 14 37.80 -10.63 41.54
C LEU A 14 37.29 -9.19 41.52
N LEU A 15 37.01 -8.67 42.72
CA LEU A 15 36.80 -7.26 43.06
C LEU A 15 38.16 -6.57 43.15
N VAL A 16 38.30 -5.41 42.48
CA VAL A 16 39.37 -4.44 42.86
C VAL A 16 38.73 -3.08 43.05
N ILE A 17 38.69 -2.67 44.30
CA ILE A 17 38.39 -1.31 44.77
C ILE A 17 39.69 -0.55 44.83
N ILE A 18 39.80 0.60 44.17
CA ILE A 18 40.85 1.59 44.49
C ILE A 18 40.16 2.94 44.73
N ALA A 19 40.17 3.33 45.98
CA ALA A 19 39.87 4.68 46.44
C ALA A 19 41.15 5.51 46.38
N GLY A 20 41.08 6.74 45.90
CA GLY A 20 42.17 7.71 45.92
C GLY A 20 41.61 9.11 46.09
N CYS A 21 41.62 9.59 47.36
CA CYS A 21 41.40 10.99 47.70
C CYS A 21 42.65 11.84 47.42
N GLY A 22 42.47 13.04 46.87
CA GLY A 22 43.52 14.06 46.79
C GLY A 22 42.91 15.46 46.61
N LYS A 23 42.96 16.23 47.69
CA LYS A 23 42.57 17.63 47.80
C LYS A 23 43.73 18.54 47.40
N ALA A 24 43.50 19.66 46.69
CA ALA A 24 43.91 21.01 47.10
C ALA A 24 43.68 22.09 46.05
N ASN A 25 43.22 23.21 46.53
CA ASN A 25 42.92 24.51 45.93
C ASN A 25 43.97 25.08 44.96
N ASN A 26 43.56 25.86 43.94
CA ASN A 26 43.75 27.31 43.95
C ASN A 26 42.93 28.03 42.87
N ALA A 27 42.40 29.15 43.25
CA ALA A 27 41.69 30.11 42.45
C ALA A 27 42.63 30.81 41.43
N ASN A 28 42.14 31.05 40.19
CA ASN A 28 42.32 32.33 39.54
C ASN A 28 41.27 32.60 38.45
N THR A 29 40.71 33.75 38.55
CA THR A 29 39.77 34.41 37.68
C THR A 29 40.34 34.69 36.28
N SER A 30 39.58 34.45 35.20
CA SER A 30 39.48 35.40 34.05
C SER A 30 38.37 35.00 33.08
N ALA A 31 37.46 35.91 32.92
CA ALA A 31 36.71 36.37 31.74
C ALA A 31 36.03 35.34 30.80
N ALA A 32 34.75 35.50 30.80
CA ALA A 32 33.72 35.18 29.83
C ALA A 32 34.19 35.07 28.37
N ASN A 33 33.81 33.95 27.75
CA ASN A 33 33.26 33.97 26.41
C ASN A 33 32.17 32.90 26.34
N GLY A 34 30.94 33.35 26.45
CA GLY A 34 29.77 32.50 26.30
C GLY A 34 29.62 32.11 24.83
N ASN A 35 30.07 30.92 24.51
CA ASN A 35 29.57 30.20 23.32
C ASN A 35 28.49 29.26 23.87
N ALA A 36 27.25 29.72 23.86
CA ALA A 36 26.08 28.86 24.01
C ALA A 36 26.06 27.93 22.79
N ALA A 37 26.72 26.80 22.92
CA ALA A 37 26.41 25.66 22.10
C ALA A 37 24.95 25.31 22.39
N THR A 38 24.04 25.74 21.55
CA THR A 38 22.70 25.19 21.42
C THR A 38 22.87 23.71 21.11
N GLY A 39 22.93 22.91 22.17
CA GLY A 39 22.80 21.46 22.08
C GLY A 39 21.39 21.18 21.53
N GLY A 40 21.30 21.03 20.24
CA GLY A 40 20.12 20.44 19.63
C GLY A 40 19.97 19.06 20.24
N GLN A 41 19.00 18.90 21.14
CA GLN A 41 18.54 17.58 21.52
C GLN A 41 18.08 16.91 20.23
N THR A 42 18.82 15.93 19.74
CA THR A 42 18.34 15.03 18.72
C THR A 42 17.10 14.36 19.29
N LYS A 43 15.92 14.79 18.84
CA LYS A 43 14.63 14.18 19.21
C LYS A 43 14.77 12.71 18.86
N GLU A 44 14.67 11.83 19.84
CA GLU A 44 14.67 10.40 19.61
C GLU A 44 13.48 10.07 18.70
N LEU A 45 13.76 9.48 17.51
CA LEU A 45 12.73 9.12 16.55
C LEU A 45 12.05 7.83 17.00
N ARG A 46 10.74 7.78 16.85
CA ARG A 46 9.94 6.58 17.08
C ARG A 46 10.01 5.68 15.86
N ASP A 47 10.50 4.45 16.03
CA ASP A 47 10.44 3.43 14.97
C ASP A 47 8.99 3.03 14.70
N VAL A 48 8.58 3.05 13.42
CA VAL A 48 7.23 2.71 12.94
C VAL A 48 7.36 1.77 11.76
N LYS A 49 6.72 0.61 11.85
CA LYS A 49 6.68 -0.36 10.75
C LYS A 49 5.48 -0.09 9.83
N PHE A 50 5.69 -0.25 8.55
CA PHE A 50 4.69 -0.21 7.51
C PHE A 50 4.85 -1.42 6.59
N VAL A 51 3.79 -2.15 6.29
CA VAL A 51 3.85 -3.31 5.41
C VAL A 51 3.22 -3.00 4.05
N LEU A 52 3.94 -3.30 2.98
CA LEU A 52 3.42 -3.23 1.60
C LEU A 52 2.52 -4.44 1.31
N ASP A 53 1.68 -4.30 0.29
CA ASP A 53 0.83 -5.37 -0.24
C ASP A 53 1.58 -6.30 -1.21
N TRP A 54 2.58 -5.76 -1.90
CA TRP A 54 3.32 -6.39 -2.98
C TRP A 54 4.77 -5.90 -3.03
N SER A 55 5.52 -6.32 -4.04
CA SER A 55 6.81 -5.73 -4.37
C SER A 55 6.67 -4.22 -4.59
N PRO A 56 7.67 -3.41 -4.19
CA PRO A 56 7.63 -1.97 -4.37
C PRO A 56 7.33 -1.58 -5.82
N ASN A 57 6.43 -0.63 -5.99
CA ASN A 57 6.03 -0.07 -7.28
C ASN A 57 5.54 1.37 -7.08
N THR A 58 5.03 2.00 -8.14
CA THR A 58 4.64 3.41 -8.10
C THR A 58 3.45 3.71 -7.19
N ASN A 59 2.62 2.73 -6.80
CA ASN A 59 1.60 2.96 -5.76
C ASN A 59 2.22 3.39 -4.43
N HIS A 60 3.46 2.99 -4.16
CA HIS A 60 4.16 3.22 -2.90
C HIS A 60 5.06 4.46 -2.90
N THR A 61 5.22 5.14 -4.03
CA THR A 61 6.18 6.24 -4.20
C THR A 61 6.07 7.31 -3.12
N GLY A 62 4.85 7.68 -2.72
CA GLY A 62 4.66 8.71 -1.68
C GLY A 62 5.29 8.35 -0.34
N LEU A 63 5.34 7.06 0.03
CA LEU A 63 6.00 6.58 1.24
C LEU A 63 7.52 6.77 1.16
N TYR A 64 8.13 6.37 0.04
CA TYR A 64 9.57 6.52 -0.20
C TYR A 64 9.98 7.98 -0.32
N VAL A 65 9.16 8.81 -0.96
CA VAL A 65 9.37 10.27 -1.01
C VAL A 65 9.33 10.88 0.38
N ALA A 66 8.32 10.53 1.19
CA ALA A 66 8.21 11.04 2.56
C ALA A 66 9.43 10.65 3.41
N GLN A 67 9.95 9.44 3.22
CA GLN A 67 11.16 8.97 3.88
C GLN A 67 12.40 9.73 3.39
N ALA A 68 12.63 9.81 2.08
CA ALA A 68 13.81 10.45 1.51
C ALA A 68 13.87 11.96 1.74
N LYS A 69 12.71 12.62 1.86
CA LYS A 69 12.59 14.06 2.15
C LYS A 69 12.61 14.40 3.65
N GLY A 70 12.69 13.39 4.52
CA GLY A 70 12.71 13.60 5.97
C GLY A 70 11.35 14.00 6.58
N PHE A 71 10.23 13.80 5.85
CA PHE A 71 8.91 14.21 6.36
C PHE A 71 8.46 13.38 7.55
N TYR A 72 8.89 12.11 7.64
CA TYR A 72 8.65 11.29 8.83
C TYR A 72 9.47 11.76 10.04
N GLU A 73 10.73 12.12 9.82
CA GLU A 73 11.61 12.65 10.86
C GLU A 73 11.10 13.99 11.43
N GLU A 74 10.53 14.86 10.58
CA GLU A 74 9.86 16.10 11.01
C GLU A 74 8.73 15.80 12.01
N GLU A 75 8.00 14.71 11.81
CA GLU A 75 6.93 14.24 12.71
C GLU A 75 7.47 13.40 13.89
N GLY A 76 8.78 13.19 13.97
CA GLY A 76 9.43 12.39 15.02
C GLY A 76 9.33 10.89 14.80
N LEU A 77 9.13 10.46 13.57
CA LEU A 77 8.98 9.06 13.18
C LEU A 77 10.18 8.61 12.35
N LYS A 78 10.50 7.32 12.46
CA LYS A 78 11.41 6.61 11.55
C LYS A 78 10.64 5.44 10.97
N LEU A 79 10.30 5.54 9.69
CA LEU A 79 9.52 4.51 9.00
C LEU A 79 10.41 3.35 8.55
N ASP A 80 9.96 2.12 8.81
CA ASP A 80 10.54 0.87 8.31
C ASP A 80 9.52 0.20 7.37
N ILE A 81 9.81 0.18 6.07
CA ILE A 81 8.92 -0.36 5.03
C ILE A 81 9.25 -1.82 4.82
N LEU A 82 8.28 -2.68 5.09
CA LEU A 82 8.39 -4.13 5.05
C LEU A 82 7.65 -4.70 3.82
N LEU A 83 8.17 -5.79 3.29
CA LEU A 83 7.42 -6.62 2.34
C LEU A 83 6.41 -7.50 3.09
N PRO A 84 5.30 -7.88 2.44
CA PRO A 84 4.31 -8.74 3.06
C PRO A 84 4.90 -10.13 3.35
N GLY A 85 4.60 -10.65 4.55
CA GLY A 85 4.87 -12.04 4.87
C GLY A 85 3.86 -12.99 4.20
N SER A 86 4.00 -14.29 4.45
CA SER A 86 3.11 -15.32 3.89
C SER A 86 1.62 -15.16 4.26
N GLY A 87 1.30 -14.41 5.32
CA GLY A 87 -0.07 -14.09 5.74
C GLY A 87 -0.67 -12.86 5.07
N GLY A 88 0.11 -12.12 4.28
CA GLY A 88 -0.30 -10.85 3.68
C GLY A 88 -0.30 -9.66 4.63
N ALA A 89 -0.41 -8.46 4.07
CA ALA A 89 -0.36 -7.20 4.83
C ALA A 89 -1.55 -7.07 5.81
N ASP A 90 -2.75 -7.40 5.36
CA ASP A 90 -3.97 -7.25 6.16
C ASP A 90 -3.93 -8.06 7.47
N ALA A 91 -3.37 -9.26 7.46
CA ALA A 91 -3.23 -10.08 8.66
C ALA A 91 -2.26 -9.45 9.67
N MET A 92 -1.15 -8.88 9.22
CA MET A 92 -0.17 -8.20 10.07
C MET A 92 -0.76 -6.93 10.69
N VAL A 93 -1.53 -6.15 9.93
CA VAL A 93 -2.21 -4.95 10.44
C VAL A 93 -3.32 -5.32 11.41
N ALA A 94 -4.18 -6.26 11.05
CA ALA A 94 -5.33 -6.68 11.86
C ALA A 94 -4.90 -7.26 13.21
N SER A 95 -3.80 -8.02 13.25
CA SER A 95 -3.23 -8.57 14.50
C SER A 95 -2.56 -7.52 15.38
N GLY A 96 -2.21 -6.35 14.83
CA GLY A 96 -1.43 -5.31 15.51
C GLY A 96 0.07 -5.57 15.52
N GLU A 97 0.58 -6.51 14.71
CA GLU A 97 2.02 -6.74 14.51
C GLU A 97 2.70 -5.51 13.90
N VAL A 98 2.00 -4.85 12.96
CA VAL A 98 2.38 -3.56 12.40
C VAL A 98 1.21 -2.58 12.51
N PRO A 99 1.49 -1.27 12.74
CA PRO A 99 0.42 -0.28 12.87
C PRO A 99 -0.26 0.08 11.55
N PHE A 100 0.44 -0.03 10.42
CA PHE A 100 -0.04 0.42 9.10
C PHE A 100 0.38 -0.55 8.00
N GLY A 101 -0.44 -0.60 6.94
CA GLY A 101 -0.11 -1.35 5.73
C GLY A 101 -0.93 -0.91 4.53
N ILE A 102 -0.52 -1.37 3.36
CA ILE A 102 -1.34 -1.27 2.15
C ILE A 102 -2.40 -2.36 2.20
N SER A 103 -3.61 -2.00 1.81
CA SER A 103 -4.77 -2.86 1.64
C SER A 103 -5.59 -2.41 0.43
N TYR A 104 -6.74 -3.02 0.24
CA TYR A 104 -7.70 -2.72 -0.82
C TYR A 104 -9.09 -2.56 -0.23
N GLN A 105 -9.93 -1.72 -0.81
CA GLN A 105 -11.30 -1.55 -0.32
C GLN A 105 -12.06 -2.89 -0.28
N GLU A 106 -11.84 -3.78 -1.24
CA GLU A 106 -12.46 -5.11 -1.25
C GLU A 106 -12.03 -5.96 -0.05
N SER A 107 -10.72 -5.98 0.27
CA SER A 107 -10.17 -6.75 1.39
C SER A 107 -10.66 -6.20 2.73
N VAL A 108 -10.67 -4.88 2.89
CA VAL A 108 -11.25 -4.24 4.09
C VAL A 108 -12.73 -4.58 4.21
N THR A 109 -13.50 -4.49 3.12
CA THR A 109 -14.94 -4.83 3.11
C THR A 109 -15.17 -6.28 3.53
N GLN A 110 -14.47 -7.24 2.94
CA GLN A 110 -14.56 -8.65 3.29
C GLN A 110 -14.16 -8.90 4.74
N GLY A 111 -13.00 -8.37 5.15
CA GLY A 111 -12.50 -8.52 6.52
C GLY A 111 -13.48 -7.96 7.55
N ARG A 112 -13.96 -6.73 7.36
CA ARG A 112 -14.94 -6.10 8.28
C ARG A 112 -16.23 -6.91 8.41
N THR A 113 -16.75 -7.44 7.32
CA THR A 113 -17.96 -8.28 7.38
C THR A 113 -17.74 -9.62 8.08
N GLN A 114 -16.48 -10.06 8.19
CA GLN A 114 -16.07 -11.25 8.97
C GLN A 114 -15.63 -10.92 10.40
N GLY A 115 -15.63 -9.64 10.80
CA GLY A 115 -15.24 -9.21 12.14
C GLY A 115 -13.74 -8.92 12.29
N VAL A 116 -12.98 -8.83 11.18
CA VAL A 116 -11.58 -8.40 11.21
C VAL A 116 -11.54 -6.89 11.44
N PRO A 117 -10.74 -6.38 12.43
CA PRO A 117 -10.79 -4.97 12.85
C PRO A 117 -9.97 -4.02 11.97
N LEU A 118 -9.95 -4.25 10.64
CA LEU A 118 -9.26 -3.36 9.68
C LEU A 118 -10.07 -2.08 9.44
N VAL A 119 -9.37 -0.95 9.32
CA VAL A 119 -9.95 0.35 8.99
C VAL A 119 -9.07 1.05 7.96
N SER A 120 -9.65 1.50 6.85
CA SER A 120 -8.95 2.33 5.89
C SER A 120 -8.83 3.76 6.40
N ILE A 121 -7.63 4.34 6.31
CA ILE A 121 -7.31 5.69 6.80
C ILE A 121 -6.90 6.66 5.68
N ALA A 122 -6.65 6.17 4.47
CA ALA A 122 -6.40 7.00 3.29
C ALA A 122 -6.57 6.17 2.00
N ALA A 123 -7.17 6.75 0.98
CA ALA A 123 -7.09 6.23 -0.38
C ALA A 123 -5.76 6.63 -1.01
N VAL A 124 -5.01 5.68 -1.57
CA VAL A 124 -3.75 5.98 -2.28
C VAL A 124 -4.04 6.55 -3.65
N ILE A 125 -5.01 5.98 -4.35
CA ILE A 125 -5.50 6.39 -5.67
C ILE A 125 -7.01 6.63 -5.57
N GLN A 126 -7.50 7.70 -6.19
CA GLN A 126 -8.90 8.12 -6.02
C GLN A 126 -9.91 7.34 -6.86
N HIS A 127 -9.51 6.87 -8.05
CA HIS A 127 -10.37 6.10 -8.93
C HIS A 127 -9.73 4.78 -9.31
N ASN A 128 -10.55 3.77 -9.54
CA ASN A 128 -10.06 2.45 -9.95
C ASN A 128 -9.38 2.52 -11.32
N THR A 129 -8.09 2.19 -11.37
CA THR A 129 -7.28 2.19 -12.59
C THR A 129 -7.04 0.79 -13.15
N SER A 130 -7.78 -0.20 -12.66
CA SER A 130 -7.68 -1.58 -13.11
C SER A 130 -8.78 -1.96 -14.09
N GLY A 131 -8.60 -3.06 -14.77
CA GLY A 131 -9.58 -3.58 -15.71
C GLY A 131 -9.07 -4.77 -16.50
N PHE A 132 -9.90 -5.23 -17.43
CA PHE A 132 -9.56 -6.33 -18.30
C PHE A 132 -8.78 -5.82 -19.52
N ALA A 133 -7.65 -6.46 -19.79
CA ALA A 133 -6.78 -6.10 -20.90
C ALA A 133 -6.49 -7.30 -21.79
N ALA A 134 -6.43 -7.05 -23.07
CA ALA A 134 -6.10 -8.02 -24.10
C ALA A 134 -5.13 -7.42 -25.13
N PRO A 135 -4.22 -8.21 -25.73
CA PRO A 135 -3.53 -7.78 -26.94
C PRO A 135 -4.52 -7.39 -28.02
N VAL A 136 -4.24 -6.31 -28.76
CA VAL A 136 -5.17 -5.77 -29.79
C VAL A 136 -5.55 -6.78 -30.88
N ASP A 137 -4.70 -7.79 -31.13
CA ASP A 137 -4.97 -8.88 -32.09
C ASP A 137 -6.04 -9.87 -31.61
N ARG A 138 -6.42 -9.84 -30.33
CA ARG A 138 -7.51 -10.66 -29.76
C ARG A 138 -8.90 -10.11 -30.09
N SER A 139 -8.97 -8.86 -30.57
CA SER A 139 -10.23 -8.19 -30.95
C SER A 139 -11.26 -8.15 -29.80
N ILE A 140 -10.79 -7.86 -28.57
CA ILE A 140 -11.61 -7.70 -27.36
C ILE A 140 -11.74 -6.20 -27.09
N LYS A 141 -12.87 -5.59 -27.50
CA LYS A 141 -13.12 -4.14 -27.38
C LYS A 141 -14.30 -3.80 -26.50
N ALA A 142 -15.09 -4.78 -26.14
CA ALA A 142 -16.26 -4.65 -25.29
C ALA A 142 -16.42 -5.91 -24.43
N PRO A 143 -17.11 -5.85 -23.27
CA PRO A 143 -17.24 -7.00 -22.38
C PRO A 143 -17.86 -8.24 -23.03
N LYS A 144 -18.81 -8.10 -23.97
CA LYS A 144 -19.38 -9.22 -24.71
C LYS A 144 -18.37 -9.98 -25.58
N ASP A 145 -17.25 -9.34 -25.96
CA ASP A 145 -16.21 -9.97 -26.76
C ASP A 145 -15.40 -11.00 -25.95
N PHE A 146 -15.63 -11.10 -24.64
CA PHE A 146 -15.07 -12.15 -23.79
C PHE A 146 -15.66 -13.53 -24.09
N GLU A 147 -16.85 -13.59 -24.72
CA GLU A 147 -17.47 -14.87 -25.09
C GLU A 147 -16.53 -15.69 -26.00
N GLY A 148 -16.34 -16.96 -25.63
CA GLY A 148 -15.47 -17.89 -26.35
C GLY A 148 -13.98 -17.68 -26.11
N LYS A 149 -13.58 -16.70 -25.30
CA LYS A 149 -12.19 -16.41 -24.95
C LYS A 149 -11.78 -17.06 -23.63
N THR A 150 -10.47 -17.12 -23.40
CA THR A 150 -9.87 -17.65 -22.17
C THR A 150 -9.39 -16.49 -21.32
N TYR A 151 -9.98 -16.33 -20.13
CA TYR A 151 -9.54 -15.40 -19.09
C TYR A 151 -8.51 -16.07 -18.18
N GLY A 152 -7.40 -15.38 -17.91
CA GLY A 152 -6.44 -15.76 -16.91
C GLY A 152 -6.54 -14.89 -15.67
N GLY A 153 -6.87 -15.50 -14.51
CA GLY A 153 -7.04 -14.83 -13.24
C GLY A 153 -6.22 -15.43 -12.12
N TRP A 154 -6.32 -14.85 -10.93
CA TRP A 154 -5.67 -15.37 -9.71
C TRP A 154 -6.61 -16.24 -8.86
N GLY A 155 -7.86 -16.45 -9.30
CA GLY A 155 -8.82 -17.38 -8.68
C GLY A 155 -9.68 -16.76 -7.58
N SER A 156 -9.83 -15.45 -7.52
CA SER A 156 -10.76 -14.78 -6.63
C SER A 156 -12.19 -14.82 -7.18
N PRO A 157 -13.22 -15.12 -6.35
CA PRO A 157 -14.62 -15.01 -6.77
C PRO A 157 -15.04 -13.61 -7.24
N VAL A 158 -14.31 -12.57 -6.80
CA VAL A 158 -14.54 -11.17 -7.21
C VAL A 158 -14.28 -11.00 -8.70
N GLU A 159 -13.26 -11.64 -9.27
CA GLU A 159 -12.92 -11.54 -10.71
C GLU A 159 -14.10 -11.95 -11.59
N GLU A 160 -14.68 -13.12 -11.32
CA GLU A 160 -15.84 -13.63 -12.06
C GLU A 160 -17.08 -12.74 -11.86
N ALA A 161 -17.31 -12.25 -10.65
CA ALA A 161 -18.45 -11.38 -10.34
C ALA A 161 -18.34 -10.03 -11.06
N VAL A 162 -17.14 -9.43 -11.12
CA VAL A 162 -16.89 -8.19 -11.88
C VAL A 162 -17.06 -8.44 -13.37
N MET A 163 -16.42 -9.48 -13.91
CA MET A 163 -16.55 -9.86 -15.31
C MET A 163 -18.02 -10.05 -15.69
N LYS A 164 -18.76 -10.84 -14.90
CA LYS A 164 -20.19 -11.04 -15.11
C LYS A 164 -20.95 -9.71 -15.09
N SER A 165 -20.65 -8.83 -14.14
CA SER A 165 -21.37 -7.55 -14.01
C SER A 165 -21.20 -6.65 -15.23
N ILE A 166 -19.98 -6.54 -15.77
CA ILE A 166 -19.75 -5.71 -16.97
C ILE A 166 -20.28 -6.39 -18.23
N MET A 167 -20.20 -7.72 -18.34
CA MET A 167 -20.80 -8.48 -19.46
C MET A 167 -22.32 -8.39 -19.46
N ASP A 168 -22.98 -8.47 -18.31
CA ASP A 168 -24.45 -8.31 -18.21
C ASP A 168 -24.91 -6.95 -18.75
N ILE A 169 -24.14 -5.88 -18.56
CA ILE A 169 -24.42 -4.53 -19.07
C ILE A 169 -24.36 -4.51 -20.60
N ASP A 170 -23.42 -5.24 -21.20
CA ASP A 170 -23.16 -5.28 -22.65
C ASP A 170 -23.89 -6.45 -23.34
N GLY A 171 -24.72 -7.20 -22.61
CA GLY A 171 -25.51 -8.33 -23.14
C GLY A 171 -24.69 -9.58 -23.42
N GLY A 172 -23.53 -9.74 -22.78
CA GLY A 172 -22.69 -10.94 -22.86
C GLY A 172 -23.07 -12.00 -21.83
N ASP A 173 -22.59 -13.22 -22.02
CA ASP A 173 -22.81 -14.38 -21.15
C ASP A 173 -21.47 -14.90 -20.61
N VAL A 174 -21.21 -14.66 -19.31
CA VAL A 174 -19.97 -15.08 -18.64
C VAL A 174 -19.75 -16.61 -18.67
N ASN A 175 -20.81 -17.41 -18.76
CA ASN A 175 -20.69 -18.87 -18.85
C ASN A 175 -20.00 -19.34 -20.14
N LYS A 176 -19.87 -18.47 -21.13
CA LYS A 176 -19.14 -18.73 -22.37
C LYS A 176 -17.66 -18.36 -22.27
N VAL A 177 -17.21 -17.79 -21.16
CA VAL A 177 -15.79 -17.48 -20.92
C VAL A 177 -15.11 -18.67 -20.28
N LYS A 178 -13.96 -19.05 -20.81
CA LYS A 178 -13.12 -20.07 -20.16
C LYS A 178 -12.24 -19.37 -19.13
N ILE A 179 -12.45 -19.65 -17.84
CA ILE A 179 -11.66 -19.09 -16.74
C ILE A 179 -10.59 -20.08 -16.32
N ILE A 180 -9.33 -19.65 -16.26
CA ILE A 180 -8.21 -20.43 -15.73
C ILE A 180 -7.50 -19.65 -14.61
N ASN A 181 -7.08 -20.36 -13.55
CA ASN A 181 -6.26 -19.77 -12.50
C ASN A 181 -4.79 -19.84 -12.92
N MET A 182 -4.16 -18.68 -13.07
CA MET A 182 -2.74 -18.54 -13.42
C MET A 182 -1.87 -18.25 -12.19
N GLY A 183 -2.48 -17.94 -11.04
CA GLY A 183 -1.75 -17.40 -9.91
C GLY A 183 -1.04 -16.10 -10.26
N GLU A 184 0.25 -16.03 -9.99
CA GLU A 184 1.12 -14.86 -10.24
C GLU A 184 1.91 -14.96 -11.56
N ALA A 185 1.36 -15.63 -12.57
CA ALA A 185 2.05 -15.76 -13.86
C ALA A 185 2.19 -14.40 -14.56
N ASP A 186 3.33 -14.20 -15.23
CA ASP A 186 3.58 -13.00 -16.03
C ASP A 186 2.56 -12.84 -17.15
N PHE A 187 1.94 -11.66 -17.23
CA PHE A 187 0.90 -11.34 -18.20
C PHE A 187 1.35 -11.55 -19.65
N PHE A 188 2.53 -11.02 -20.01
CA PHE A 188 3.03 -11.05 -21.39
C PHE A 188 3.37 -12.46 -21.88
N THR A 189 3.82 -13.30 -20.95
CA THR A 189 4.04 -14.73 -21.23
C THR A 189 2.73 -15.47 -21.39
N ALA A 190 1.76 -15.21 -20.51
CA ALA A 190 0.47 -15.90 -20.49
C ALA A 190 -0.38 -15.60 -21.72
N VAL A 191 -0.49 -14.33 -22.16
CA VAL A 191 -1.28 -13.94 -23.35
C VAL A 191 -0.69 -14.46 -24.68
N LYS A 192 0.61 -14.81 -24.69
CA LYS A 192 1.25 -15.42 -25.87
C LYS A 192 0.98 -16.91 -26.01
N ARG A 193 0.53 -17.56 -24.91
CA ARG A 193 0.49 -19.02 -24.86
C ARG A 193 -0.86 -19.60 -24.40
N ASP A 194 -1.41 -19.08 -23.31
CA ASP A 194 -2.45 -19.80 -22.56
C ASP A 194 -3.79 -19.07 -22.46
N ILE A 195 -3.79 -17.72 -22.56
CA ILE A 195 -4.96 -16.88 -22.34
C ILE A 195 -5.16 -15.84 -23.43
N ASP A 196 -6.35 -15.30 -23.52
CA ASP A 196 -6.68 -14.20 -24.44
C ASP A 196 -6.65 -12.84 -23.73
N PHE A 197 -7.02 -12.78 -22.45
CA PHE A 197 -7.06 -11.56 -21.65
C PHE A 197 -6.92 -11.85 -20.17
N ALA A 198 -6.57 -10.81 -19.39
CA ALA A 198 -6.47 -10.86 -17.94
C ALA A 198 -6.89 -9.52 -17.31
N TRP A 199 -7.14 -9.52 -16.00
CA TRP A 199 -7.28 -8.30 -15.23
C TRP A 199 -5.91 -7.74 -14.90
N ILE A 200 -5.68 -6.47 -15.19
CA ILE A 200 -4.43 -5.77 -14.91
C ILE A 200 -4.66 -4.43 -14.21
N PHE A 201 -3.61 -3.93 -13.57
CA PHE A 201 -3.51 -2.54 -13.12
C PHE A 201 -2.72 -1.75 -14.17
N TYR A 202 -3.40 -0.79 -14.82
CA TYR A 202 -2.82 -0.08 -15.97
C TYR A 202 -1.54 0.67 -15.63
N ALA A 203 -1.47 1.27 -14.44
CA ALA A 203 -0.29 2.01 -13.98
C ALA A 203 1.02 1.20 -14.03
N TRP A 204 0.94 -0.13 -14.05
CA TRP A 204 2.11 -1.01 -14.13
C TRP A 204 2.11 -1.82 -15.43
N THR A 205 1.28 -2.84 -15.53
CA THR A 205 1.25 -3.73 -16.69
C THR A 205 0.84 -3.03 -17.99
N GLY A 206 -0.10 -2.06 -17.93
CA GLY A 206 -0.50 -1.29 -19.11
C GLY A 206 0.63 -0.40 -19.63
N ILE A 207 1.32 0.30 -18.72
CA ILE A 207 2.50 1.12 -19.05
C ILE A 207 3.64 0.25 -19.59
N GLU A 208 3.87 -0.93 -18.98
CA GLU A 208 4.87 -1.87 -19.47
C GLU A 208 4.56 -2.34 -20.90
N ALA A 209 3.29 -2.58 -21.22
CA ALA A 209 2.86 -2.94 -22.56
C ALA A 209 3.17 -1.84 -23.60
N GLU A 210 2.92 -0.57 -23.24
CA GLU A 210 3.28 0.57 -24.08
C GLU A 210 4.80 0.62 -24.34
N LEU A 211 5.61 0.47 -23.31
CA LEU A 211 7.08 0.50 -23.43
C LEU A 211 7.62 -0.68 -24.25
N ARG A 212 6.98 -1.84 -24.19
CA ARG A 212 7.33 -3.02 -24.98
C ARG A 212 6.86 -2.91 -26.44
N GLY A 213 6.01 -1.92 -26.78
CA GLY A 213 5.37 -1.82 -28.09
C GLY A 213 4.36 -2.97 -28.33
N GLU A 214 3.78 -3.51 -27.29
CA GLU A 214 2.75 -4.57 -27.28
C GLU A 214 1.40 -3.94 -26.86
N PRO A 215 0.70 -3.19 -27.73
CA PRO A 215 -0.48 -2.42 -27.36
C PRO A 215 -1.63 -3.32 -26.91
N LEU A 216 -2.36 -2.84 -25.89
CA LEU A 216 -3.50 -3.54 -25.31
C LEU A 216 -4.80 -2.77 -25.58
N ASP A 217 -5.89 -3.50 -25.85
CA ASP A 217 -7.25 -3.00 -25.64
C ASP A 217 -7.55 -3.12 -24.15
N MET A 218 -7.89 -1.98 -23.49
CA MET A 218 -8.13 -1.91 -22.04
C MET A 218 -9.59 -1.55 -21.76
N LEU A 219 -10.27 -2.37 -20.98
CA LEU A 219 -11.62 -2.16 -20.51
C LEU A 219 -11.57 -1.87 -19.00
N TYR A 220 -11.56 -0.60 -18.63
CA TYR A 220 -11.55 -0.19 -17.22
C TYR A 220 -12.88 -0.57 -16.55
N VAL A 221 -12.83 -1.24 -15.41
CA VAL A 221 -14.05 -1.72 -14.74
C VAL A 221 -14.96 -0.57 -14.28
N LYS A 222 -14.37 0.57 -13.90
CA LYS A 222 -15.10 1.78 -13.49
C LYS A 222 -15.94 2.41 -14.60
N ASP A 223 -15.59 2.19 -15.87
CA ASP A 223 -16.30 2.79 -17.01
C ASP A 223 -17.66 2.10 -17.27
N TYR A 224 -17.89 0.94 -16.65
CA TYR A 224 -19.12 0.17 -16.77
C TYR A 224 -20.06 0.33 -15.58
N SER A 225 -19.57 0.73 -14.41
CA SER A 225 -20.41 0.89 -13.23
C SER A 225 -19.71 1.73 -12.16
N ASP A 226 -20.41 2.74 -11.64
CA ASP A 226 -19.94 3.53 -10.49
C ASP A 226 -19.71 2.65 -9.24
N LYS A 227 -20.36 1.47 -9.15
CA LYS A 227 -20.13 0.51 -8.07
C LYS A 227 -18.74 -0.15 -8.16
N LEU A 228 -18.09 -0.10 -9.31
CA LEU A 228 -16.77 -0.65 -9.55
C LEU A 228 -15.65 0.41 -9.57
N ASP A 229 -15.99 1.67 -9.30
CA ASP A 229 -15.03 2.74 -9.08
C ASP A 229 -14.68 2.84 -7.58
N TYR A 230 -14.06 1.81 -7.06
CA TYR A 230 -13.68 1.68 -5.65
C TYR A 230 -12.19 1.95 -5.42
N TYR A 231 -11.82 2.24 -4.16
CA TYR A 231 -10.44 2.57 -3.79
C TYR A 231 -9.53 1.35 -3.81
N THR A 232 -8.51 1.41 -4.65
CA THR A 232 -7.49 0.36 -4.76
C THR A 232 -6.17 0.94 -5.28
N PRO A 233 -5.09 1.03 -4.44
CA PRO A 233 -5.03 0.61 -3.03
C PRO A 233 -5.47 1.67 -2.01
N VAL A 234 -5.55 1.25 -0.75
CA VAL A 234 -5.76 2.11 0.42
C VAL A 234 -4.65 1.89 1.47
N ILE A 235 -4.46 2.84 2.37
CA ILE A 235 -3.68 2.62 3.60
C ILE A 235 -4.64 2.20 4.70
N SER A 236 -4.32 1.08 5.36
CA SER A 236 -5.09 0.53 6.47
C SER A 236 -4.36 0.61 7.80
N THR A 237 -5.15 0.63 8.86
CA THR A 237 -4.77 0.41 10.26
C THR A 237 -5.81 -0.51 10.91
N ASN A 238 -5.80 -0.64 12.24
CA ASN A 238 -6.78 -1.40 12.98
C ASN A 238 -7.45 -0.58 14.09
N GLU A 239 -8.62 -1.04 14.55
CA GLU A 239 -9.40 -0.34 15.60
C GLU A 239 -8.63 -0.13 16.90
N LYS A 240 -7.75 -1.07 17.26
CA LYS A 240 -6.90 -0.93 18.46
C LYS A 240 -5.92 0.21 18.32
N GLN A 241 -5.27 0.35 17.17
CA GLN A 241 -4.34 1.44 16.88
C GLN A 241 -5.05 2.79 16.92
N ILE A 242 -6.26 2.88 16.34
CA ILE A 242 -7.08 4.09 16.37
C ILE A 242 -7.41 4.52 17.81
N LYS A 243 -7.74 3.56 18.66
CA LYS A 243 -8.10 3.82 20.06
C LYS A 243 -6.91 4.17 20.94
N ASP A 244 -5.81 3.42 20.79
CA ASP A 244 -4.68 3.47 21.72
C ASP A 244 -3.70 4.59 21.39
N ASP A 245 -3.52 4.93 20.10
CA ASP A 245 -2.54 5.91 19.67
C ASP A 245 -2.95 6.69 18.40
N PRO A 246 -4.02 7.49 18.45
CA PRO A 246 -4.50 8.28 17.33
C PRO A 246 -3.46 9.33 16.85
N GLU A 247 -2.59 9.80 17.74
CA GLU A 247 -1.58 10.81 17.40
C GLU A 247 -0.48 10.23 16.48
N LEU A 248 -0.15 8.96 16.64
CA LEU A 248 0.73 8.27 15.69
C LEU A 248 0.12 8.25 14.28
N ILE A 249 -1.17 7.96 14.17
CA ILE A 249 -1.87 7.92 12.87
C ILE A 249 -1.83 9.30 12.21
N LYS A 250 -2.12 10.36 12.96
CA LYS A 250 -2.06 11.75 12.46
C LYS A 250 -0.66 12.14 12.00
N ALA A 251 0.36 11.83 12.81
CA ALA A 251 1.75 12.13 12.47
C ALA A 251 2.19 11.38 11.22
N PHE A 252 1.88 10.08 11.12
CA PHE A 252 2.15 9.26 9.96
C PHE A 252 1.45 9.81 8.70
N LEU A 253 0.17 10.13 8.77
CA LEU A 253 -0.58 10.64 7.62
C LEU A 253 -0.16 12.06 7.20
N ARG A 254 0.27 12.93 8.13
CA ARG A 254 0.85 14.24 7.75
C ARG A 254 2.11 14.09 6.92
N ALA A 255 3.02 13.20 7.32
CA ALA A 255 4.24 12.92 6.57
C ALA A 255 3.94 12.24 5.22
N THR A 256 3.10 11.22 5.23
CA THR A 256 2.71 10.44 4.04
C THR A 256 2.01 11.32 3.00
N SER A 257 1.06 12.17 3.44
CA SER A 257 0.36 13.13 2.56
C SER A 257 1.34 14.08 1.87
N LYS A 258 2.34 14.62 2.59
CA LYS A 258 3.41 15.44 1.98
C LYS A 258 4.16 14.66 0.91
N GLY A 259 4.45 13.38 1.14
CA GLY A 259 5.14 12.51 0.18
C GLY A 259 4.35 12.31 -1.11
N TYR A 260 3.06 11.99 -1.02
CA TYR A 260 2.19 11.86 -2.21
C TYR A 260 1.97 13.20 -2.91
N GLN A 261 1.75 14.29 -2.18
CA GLN A 261 1.65 15.62 -2.77
C GLN A 261 2.93 16.02 -3.51
N TYR A 262 4.10 15.68 -2.94
CA TYR A 262 5.37 15.87 -3.63
C TYR A 262 5.46 15.06 -4.93
N ALA A 263 5.05 13.78 -4.89
CA ALA A 263 5.04 12.92 -6.07
C ALA A 263 4.06 13.40 -7.16
N ILE A 264 2.95 14.05 -6.79
CA ILE A 264 2.02 14.70 -7.72
C ILE A 264 2.70 15.87 -8.43
N GLN A 265 3.41 16.71 -7.68
CA GLN A 265 4.01 17.94 -8.18
C GLN A 265 5.32 17.73 -8.92
N HIS A 266 6.08 16.68 -8.55
CA HIS A 266 7.43 16.36 -9.02
C HIS A 266 7.57 14.90 -9.43
N PRO A 267 6.82 14.43 -10.45
CA PRO A 267 6.75 13.00 -10.79
C PRO A 267 8.10 12.40 -11.20
N GLU A 268 8.94 13.15 -11.88
CA GLU A 268 10.27 12.66 -12.30
C GLU A 268 11.20 12.46 -11.12
N GLU A 269 11.27 13.45 -10.21
CA GLU A 269 12.11 13.34 -9.01
C GLU A 269 11.57 12.25 -8.06
N ALA A 270 10.25 12.10 -7.97
CA ALA A 270 9.62 11.04 -7.18
C ALA A 270 9.96 9.64 -7.74
N ALA A 271 10.01 9.49 -9.06
CA ALA A 271 10.48 8.26 -9.71
C ALA A 271 11.94 7.97 -9.38
N ASP A 272 12.81 8.98 -9.46
CA ASP A 272 14.23 8.83 -9.10
C ASP A 272 14.41 8.45 -7.62
N ILE A 273 13.61 9.01 -6.72
CA ILE A 273 13.62 8.65 -5.30
C ILE A 273 13.23 7.17 -5.10
N LEU A 274 12.17 6.71 -5.75
CA LEU A 274 11.77 5.29 -5.69
C LEU A 274 12.88 4.37 -6.24
N LEU A 275 13.47 4.71 -7.38
CA LEU A 275 14.57 3.95 -7.99
C LEU A 275 15.81 3.90 -7.10
N ASN A 276 16.13 5.00 -6.40
CA ASN A 276 17.25 5.03 -5.46
C ASN A 276 16.99 4.14 -4.23
N ALA A 277 15.74 4.07 -3.78
CA ALA A 277 15.35 3.22 -2.65
C ALA A 277 15.25 1.73 -3.04
N VAL A 278 14.88 1.43 -4.29
CA VAL A 278 14.66 0.08 -4.83
C VAL A 278 15.36 -0.06 -6.19
N PRO A 279 16.69 -0.25 -6.20
CA PRO A 279 17.50 -0.22 -7.42
C PRO A 279 17.21 -1.32 -8.45
N ASP A 280 16.53 -2.38 -8.05
CA ASP A 280 16.19 -3.53 -8.92
C ASP A 280 14.97 -3.27 -9.82
N LEU A 281 14.26 -2.14 -9.65
CA LEU A 281 13.13 -1.79 -10.49
C LEU A 281 13.58 -1.34 -11.90
N ASP A 282 12.76 -1.67 -12.89
CA ASP A 282 12.96 -1.17 -14.26
C ASP A 282 12.78 0.34 -14.30
N LYS A 283 13.83 1.03 -14.74
CA LYS A 283 13.89 2.50 -14.71
C LYS A 283 12.83 3.14 -15.62
N ASP A 284 12.73 2.64 -16.85
CA ASP A 284 11.83 3.23 -17.84
C ASP A 284 10.37 3.02 -17.44
N LEU A 285 10.06 1.84 -16.89
CA LEU A 285 8.74 1.52 -16.35
C LEU A 285 8.40 2.42 -15.17
N VAL A 286 9.29 2.59 -14.20
CA VAL A 286 9.03 3.44 -13.03
C VAL A 286 8.79 4.89 -13.44
N ILE A 287 9.60 5.46 -14.34
CA ILE A 287 9.45 6.84 -14.80
C ILE A 287 8.11 7.03 -15.54
N ALA A 288 7.79 6.14 -16.47
CA ALA A 288 6.56 6.23 -17.25
C ALA A 288 5.32 6.01 -16.37
N SER A 289 5.34 4.99 -15.52
CA SER A 289 4.28 4.70 -14.57
C SER A 289 4.06 5.86 -13.59
N GLN A 290 5.12 6.43 -13.02
CA GLN A 290 5.00 7.55 -12.09
C GLN A 290 4.37 8.78 -12.75
N LYS A 291 4.77 9.14 -13.96
CA LYS A 291 4.17 10.24 -14.72
C LYS A 291 2.68 10.03 -14.97
N TRP A 292 2.30 8.82 -15.32
CA TRP A 292 0.91 8.46 -15.56
C TRP A 292 0.07 8.47 -14.27
N LEU A 293 0.64 7.98 -13.16
CA LEU A 293 -0.08 7.76 -11.91
C LEU A 293 -0.16 9.02 -11.04
N SER A 294 0.84 9.90 -11.09
CA SER A 294 0.92 11.09 -10.23
C SER A 294 -0.37 11.91 -10.16
N PRO A 295 -1.04 12.30 -11.26
CA PRO A 295 -2.28 13.05 -11.16
C PRO A 295 -3.44 12.25 -10.55
N LYS A 296 -3.38 10.92 -10.55
CA LYS A 296 -4.44 10.03 -10.08
C LYS A 296 -4.40 9.75 -8.58
N TYR A 297 -3.32 10.11 -7.90
CA TYR A 297 -3.25 9.97 -6.45
C TYR A 297 -4.28 10.82 -5.72
N GLN A 298 -4.56 12.02 -6.22
CA GLN A 298 -5.56 12.91 -5.62
C GLN A 298 -6.75 13.16 -6.53
N ASP A 299 -6.54 13.22 -7.85
CA ASP A 299 -7.55 13.44 -8.91
C ASP A 299 -8.56 14.54 -8.53
N ASP A 300 -9.85 14.21 -8.40
CA ASP A 300 -10.95 15.13 -8.05
C ASP A 300 -11.15 15.34 -6.54
N ALA A 301 -10.38 14.63 -5.69
CA ALA A 301 -10.51 14.78 -4.25
C ALA A 301 -9.96 16.13 -3.76
N ALA A 302 -10.59 16.70 -2.74
CA ALA A 302 -10.17 17.98 -2.17
C ALA A 302 -8.76 17.90 -1.55
N ARG A 303 -8.37 16.72 -1.04
CA ARG A 303 -7.05 16.42 -0.48
C ARG A 303 -6.66 14.98 -0.77
N TRP A 304 -5.35 14.72 -0.85
CA TRP A 304 -4.87 13.36 -0.98
C TRP A 304 -5.36 12.49 0.20
N GLY A 305 -5.76 11.28 -0.11
CA GLY A 305 -6.18 10.28 0.87
C GLY A 305 -7.65 10.33 1.23
N GLU A 306 -8.39 11.38 0.85
CA GLU A 306 -9.80 11.54 1.18
C GLU A 306 -10.65 10.42 0.59
N GLN A 307 -11.62 9.94 1.40
CA GLN A 307 -12.51 8.85 1.04
C GLN A 307 -13.96 9.30 1.18
N LYS A 308 -14.82 8.87 0.26
CA LYS A 308 -16.26 9.19 0.23
C LYS A 308 -17.05 7.99 0.74
N GLN A 309 -17.94 8.20 1.70
CA GLN A 309 -18.80 7.14 2.24
C GLN A 309 -19.62 6.45 1.13
N SER A 310 -20.06 7.22 0.12
CA SER A 310 -20.82 6.68 -1.01
C SER A 310 -20.04 5.64 -1.82
N VAL A 311 -18.72 5.80 -1.98
CA VAL A 311 -17.87 4.84 -2.69
C VAL A 311 -17.80 3.52 -1.90
N TRP A 312 -17.61 3.60 -0.58
CA TRP A 312 -17.63 2.44 0.31
C TRP A 312 -18.97 1.70 0.29
N GLN A 313 -20.06 2.45 0.39
CA GLN A 313 -21.40 1.89 0.41
C GLN A 313 -21.76 1.24 -0.94
N ASN A 314 -21.53 1.94 -2.06
CA ASN A 314 -21.86 1.45 -3.40
C ASN A 314 -21.15 0.11 -3.71
N TYR A 315 -19.85 0.03 -3.38
CA TYR A 315 -19.08 -1.20 -3.60
C TYR A 315 -19.53 -2.34 -2.69
N SER A 316 -19.75 -2.04 -1.42
CA SER A 316 -20.23 -3.01 -0.44
C SER A 316 -21.62 -3.58 -0.81
N ASP A 317 -22.55 -2.71 -1.21
CA ASP A 317 -23.87 -3.12 -1.66
C ASP A 317 -23.77 -4.03 -2.88
N TRP A 318 -22.87 -3.71 -3.82
CA TRP A 318 -22.59 -4.55 -4.97
C TRP A 318 -22.03 -5.91 -4.55
N MET A 319 -21.06 -5.96 -3.62
CA MET A 319 -20.51 -7.22 -3.12
C MET A 319 -21.61 -8.08 -2.45
N TYR A 320 -22.50 -7.45 -1.68
CA TYR A 320 -23.61 -8.14 -1.05
C TYR A 320 -24.63 -8.66 -2.06
N GLU A 321 -25.03 -7.86 -3.04
CA GLU A 321 -25.89 -8.26 -4.16
C GLU A 321 -25.31 -9.47 -4.92
N LYS A 322 -23.99 -9.50 -5.12
CA LYS A 322 -23.29 -10.61 -5.79
C LYS A 322 -22.98 -11.78 -4.87
N LYS A 323 -23.36 -11.71 -3.58
CA LYS A 323 -23.13 -12.75 -2.56
C LYS A 323 -21.65 -13.04 -2.31
N LEU A 324 -20.79 -12.03 -2.49
CA LEU A 324 -19.37 -12.09 -2.19
C LEU A 324 -19.08 -11.86 -0.71
N ILE A 325 -20.04 -11.24 0.00
CA ILE A 325 -20.06 -11.08 1.45
C ILE A 325 -21.40 -11.54 1.99
N GLU A 326 -21.41 -12.10 3.23
CA GLU A 326 -22.60 -12.70 3.84
C GLU A 326 -23.57 -11.69 4.44
N LYS A 327 -23.09 -10.50 4.77
CA LYS A 327 -23.87 -9.42 5.39
C LYS A 327 -23.42 -8.07 4.87
N PRO A 328 -24.30 -7.04 4.90
CA PRO A 328 -23.94 -5.68 4.55
C PRO A 328 -22.78 -5.17 5.42
N LEU A 329 -21.94 -4.31 4.84
CA LEU A 329 -20.89 -3.60 5.54
C LEU A 329 -21.50 -2.41 6.31
N ASP A 330 -21.00 -2.16 7.50
CA ASP A 330 -21.07 -0.84 8.12
C ASP A 330 -19.95 0.03 7.53
N ALA A 331 -20.29 0.84 6.53
CA ALA A 331 -19.32 1.66 5.83
C ALA A 331 -18.64 2.69 6.76
N ASP A 332 -19.36 3.23 7.75
CA ASP A 332 -18.81 4.20 8.70
C ASP A 332 -17.74 3.57 9.62
N ALA A 333 -17.79 2.25 9.81
CA ALA A 333 -16.77 1.52 10.56
C ALA A 333 -15.61 1.00 9.70
N ALA A 334 -15.71 1.08 8.37
CA ALA A 334 -14.71 0.53 7.47
C ALA A 334 -13.59 1.52 7.10
N PHE A 335 -13.86 2.81 7.17
CA PHE A 335 -12.90 3.86 6.87
C PHE A 335 -13.08 5.07 7.77
N THR A 336 -12.07 5.94 7.81
CA THR A 336 -12.17 7.27 8.42
C THR A 336 -11.24 8.28 7.74
N ASN A 337 -11.69 9.53 7.67
CA ASN A 337 -10.91 10.69 7.23
C ASN A 337 -10.40 11.55 8.40
N ASP A 338 -10.69 11.18 9.65
CA ASP A 338 -10.47 12.02 10.86
C ASP A 338 -8.99 12.29 11.14
N PHE A 339 -8.10 11.47 10.58
CA PHE A 339 -6.66 11.58 10.78
C PHE A 339 -5.92 12.23 9.61
N LEU A 340 -6.61 12.49 8.50
CA LEU A 340 -6.02 13.18 7.35
C LEU A 340 -5.73 14.64 7.71
N PRO A 341 -4.56 15.18 7.28
CA PRO A 341 -4.25 16.59 7.49
C PRO A 341 -5.27 17.48 6.77
N GLU A 342 -5.59 18.63 7.38
CA GLU A 342 -6.37 19.67 6.71
C GLU A 342 -5.56 20.28 5.55
N ASN A 343 -6.25 20.68 4.48
CA ASN A 343 -5.62 21.46 3.42
C ASN A 343 -5.16 22.81 3.99
N LYS A 344 -3.85 23.09 3.87
CA LYS A 344 -3.32 24.41 4.24
C LYS A 344 -3.40 25.35 3.06
#